data_84f6e60288614262f22e19deafe59b39
#
_entry.id   84f6e60288614262f22e19deafe59b39
#
_cell.length_a   1.000
_cell.length_b   1.000
_cell.length_c   1.000
_cell.angle_alpha   90.00
_cell.angle_beta   90.00
_cell.angle_gamma   90.00
#
_symmetry.space_group_name_H-M   'P 1'
#
loop_
_entity.id
_entity.type
_entity.pdbx_description
1 polymer ?
#
loop_
_entity_poly.entity_id
_entity_poly.type
_entity_poly.pdbx_seq_one_letter_code
_entity_poly.pdbx_strand_id
1 'polypeptide(L)'
;MDYRPVGIFDSGMGGLTAVRVLRELLPGEDIAYLGDTARVPYGGRSVAELIEIARSDARFLRARAIKAMLVACGTVSSNCLDEVEKTAGVPVIGVVKPAAA
;
A
#
# COMPACT_ATOMS: atom_id res chain seq x y z
N MET A 1 -6.99 23.10 -1.81
CA MET A 1 -7.29 21.76 -2.32
C MET A 1 -6.00 20.98 -2.52
N ASP A 2 -5.94 19.75 -2.08
CA ASP A 2 -4.71 18.95 -2.17
C ASP A 2 -4.74 18.10 -3.43
N TYR A 3 -3.89 18.42 -4.40
CA TYR A 3 -3.83 17.72 -5.68
C TYR A 3 -2.83 16.56 -5.71
N ARG A 4 -2.20 16.25 -4.59
CA ARG A 4 -1.28 15.13 -4.53
C ARG A 4 -2.06 13.82 -4.73
N PRO A 5 -1.45 12.80 -5.34
CA PRO A 5 -2.15 11.53 -5.57
C PRO A 5 -2.31 10.70 -4.29
N VAL A 6 -3.26 9.78 -4.34
CA VAL A 6 -3.35 8.70 -3.36
C VAL A 6 -2.47 7.56 -3.86
N GLY A 7 -1.58 7.07 -3.02
CA GLY A 7 -0.73 5.92 -3.35
C GLY A 7 -1.47 4.61 -3.06
N ILE A 8 -1.35 3.66 -3.96
CA ILE A 8 -1.84 2.30 -3.74
C ILE A 8 -0.69 1.34 -3.92
N PHE A 9 -0.43 0.53 -2.91
CA PHE A 9 0.61 -0.47 -2.91
C PHE A 9 0.02 -1.86 -2.75
N ASP A 10 0.49 -2.80 -3.58
CA ASP A 10 0.17 -4.21 -3.40
C ASP A 10 1.26 -5.11 -4.02
N SER A 11 1.09 -6.43 -3.90
CA SER A 11 2.01 -7.41 -4.46
C SER A 11 1.84 -7.65 -5.95
N GLY A 12 0.90 -6.94 -6.59
CA GLY A 12 0.54 -7.16 -7.99
C GLY A 12 -0.62 -8.13 -8.18
N MET A 13 -1.14 -8.68 -7.09
CA MET A 13 -2.23 -9.66 -7.12
C MET A 13 -3.48 -9.03 -6.52
N GLY A 14 -4.38 -8.54 -7.38
CA GLY A 14 -5.66 -8.00 -6.95
C GLY A 14 -5.70 -6.49 -6.71
N GLY A 15 -4.56 -5.80 -6.75
CA GLY A 15 -4.50 -4.37 -6.50
C GLY A 15 -5.24 -3.53 -7.54
N LEU A 16 -5.38 -4.04 -8.75
CA LEU A 16 -6.15 -3.35 -9.78
C LEU A 16 -7.63 -3.23 -9.42
N THR A 17 -8.15 -4.18 -8.63
CA THR A 17 -9.51 -4.09 -8.11
C THR A 17 -9.63 -2.91 -7.14
N ALA A 18 -8.64 -2.71 -6.28
CA ALA A 18 -8.60 -1.58 -5.35
C ALA A 18 -8.53 -0.25 -6.10
N VAL A 19 -7.74 -0.18 -7.17
CA VAL A 19 -7.66 1.01 -8.04
C VAL A 19 -9.02 1.32 -8.63
N ARG A 20 -9.71 0.31 -9.14
CA ARG A 20 -11.04 0.48 -9.73
C ARG A 20 -12.05 1.01 -8.72
N VAL A 21 -12.09 0.41 -7.53
CA VAL A 21 -13.01 0.82 -6.48
C VAL A 21 -12.73 2.26 -6.05
N LEU A 22 -11.46 2.61 -5.87
CA LEU A 22 -11.10 3.96 -5.47
C LEU A 22 -11.50 4.99 -6.54
N ARG A 23 -11.31 4.67 -7.81
CA ARG A 23 -11.72 5.56 -8.91
C ARG A 23 -13.24 5.77 -8.95
N GLU A 24 -14.01 4.74 -8.63
CA GLU A 24 -15.47 4.85 -8.57
C GLU A 24 -15.93 5.70 -7.39
N LEU A 25 -15.28 5.55 -6.22
CA LEU A 25 -15.64 6.29 -5.02
C LEU A 25 -15.11 7.73 -5.03
N LEU A 26 -13.92 7.95 -5.58
CA LEU A 26 -13.25 9.23 -5.58
C LEU A 26 -12.72 9.56 -6.98
N PRO A 27 -13.62 9.83 -7.94
CA PRO A 27 -13.21 9.99 -9.35
C PRO A 27 -12.32 11.19 -9.60
N GLY A 28 -12.32 12.17 -8.70
CA GLY A 28 -11.46 13.36 -8.83
C GLY A 28 -10.05 13.18 -8.30
N GLU A 29 -9.72 12.03 -7.70
CA GLU A 29 -8.41 11.80 -7.13
C GLU A 29 -7.46 11.16 -8.14
N ASP A 30 -6.22 11.67 -8.19
CA ASP A 30 -5.16 11.01 -8.93
C ASP A 30 -4.63 9.82 -8.12
N ILE A 31 -4.21 8.78 -8.80
CA ILE A 31 -3.74 7.54 -8.17
C ILE A 31 -2.34 7.22 -8.66
N ALA A 32 -1.43 6.96 -7.71
CA ALA A 32 -0.11 6.39 -7.97
C ALA A 32 -0.12 4.95 -7.50
N TYR A 33 -0.09 4.01 -8.43
CA TYR A 33 -0.17 2.58 -8.12
C TYR A 33 1.19 1.91 -8.27
N LEU A 34 1.57 1.14 -7.26
CA LEU A 34 2.75 0.27 -7.28
C LEU A 34 2.33 -1.17 -7.02
N GLY A 35 2.46 -2.03 -8.03
CA GLY A 35 2.35 -3.48 -7.86
C GLY A 35 3.73 -4.09 -7.85
N ASP A 36 4.21 -4.51 -6.68
CA ASP A 36 5.55 -5.08 -6.52
C ASP A 36 5.54 -6.57 -6.87
N THR A 37 5.48 -6.87 -8.17
CA THR A 37 5.43 -8.24 -8.66
C THR A 37 6.80 -8.93 -8.64
N ALA A 38 7.88 -8.18 -8.55
CA ALA A 38 9.23 -8.74 -8.59
C ALA A 38 9.56 -9.57 -7.36
N ARG A 39 8.85 -9.37 -6.26
CA ARG A 39 9.13 -10.02 -4.98
C ARG A 39 8.03 -10.96 -4.50
N VAL A 40 7.09 -11.29 -5.38
CA VAL A 40 6.09 -12.32 -5.07
C VAL A 40 6.73 -13.71 -5.11
N PRO A 41 6.23 -14.69 -4.34
CA PRO A 41 5.13 -14.58 -3.41
C PRO A 41 5.56 -13.95 -2.08
N TYR A 42 4.66 -13.20 -1.46
CA TYR A 42 4.93 -12.61 -0.14
C TYR A 42 4.66 -13.62 0.98
N GLY A 43 3.72 -14.52 0.75
CA GLY A 43 3.46 -15.61 1.71
C GLY A 43 4.68 -16.50 1.86
N GLY A 44 4.98 -16.90 3.09
CA GLY A 44 6.16 -17.70 3.40
C GLY A 44 7.41 -16.90 3.69
N ARG A 45 7.43 -15.58 3.44
CA ARG A 45 8.53 -14.72 3.84
C ARG A 45 8.46 -14.43 5.33
N SER A 46 9.64 -14.24 5.95
CA SER A 46 9.67 -13.81 7.35
C SER A 46 9.09 -12.41 7.52
N VAL A 47 8.68 -12.08 8.73
CA VAL A 47 8.18 -10.72 9.03
C VAL A 47 9.25 -9.69 8.73
N ALA A 48 10.52 -9.98 9.05
CA ALA A 48 11.62 -9.06 8.75
C ALA A 48 11.76 -8.78 7.26
N GLU A 49 11.63 -9.81 6.41
CA GLU A 49 11.66 -9.64 4.96
C GLU A 49 10.47 -8.82 4.45
N LEU A 50 9.27 -9.08 4.99
CA LEU A 50 8.07 -8.32 4.62
C LEU A 50 8.20 -6.85 5.00
N ILE A 51 8.78 -6.56 6.16
CA ILE A 51 9.03 -5.19 6.60
C ILE A 51 9.97 -4.47 5.63
N GLU A 52 11.05 -5.12 5.21
CA GLU A 52 12.00 -4.51 4.27
C GLU A 52 11.35 -4.23 2.91
N ILE A 53 10.57 -5.17 2.40
CA ILE A 53 9.83 -4.99 1.15
C ILE A 53 8.84 -3.83 1.30
N ALA A 54 8.07 -3.82 2.37
CA ALA A 54 7.06 -2.80 2.61
C ALA A 54 7.68 -1.41 2.74
N ARG A 55 8.81 -1.29 3.44
CA ARG A 55 9.53 -0.01 3.56
C ARG A 55 10.05 0.47 2.21
N SER A 56 10.62 -0.42 1.43
CA SER A 56 11.12 -0.10 0.09
C SER A 56 10.00 0.45 -0.79
N ASP A 57 8.85 -0.20 -0.78
CA ASP A 57 7.70 0.20 -1.58
C ASP A 57 7.07 1.50 -1.07
N ALA A 58 7.02 1.68 0.24
CA ALA A 58 6.54 2.91 0.85
C ALA A 58 7.43 4.10 0.50
N ARG A 59 8.76 3.92 0.49
CA ARG A 59 9.69 4.97 0.07
C ARG A 59 9.51 5.33 -1.40
N PHE A 60 9.27 4.33 -2.24
CA PHE A 60 9.01 4.57 -3.66
C PHE A 60 7.78 5.46 -3.85
N LEU A 61 6.69 5.14 -3.18
CA LEU A 61 5.46 5.92 -3.27
C LEU A 61 5.61 7.29 -2.61
N ARG A 62 6.32 7.37 -1.49
CA ARG A 62 6.60 8.65 -0.84
C ARG A 62 7.33 9.60 -1.78
N ALA A 63 8.25 9.09 -2.59
CA ALA A 63 8.97 9.90 -3.58
C ALA A 63 8.05 10.46 -4.66
N ARG A 64 6.83 9.93 -4.81
CA ARG A 64 5.80 10.43 -5.72
C ARG A 64 4.93 11.52 -5.07
N ALA A 65 5.28 11.96 -3.89
CA ALA A 65 4.57 13.02 -3.16
C ALA A 65 3.09 12.70 -2.93
N ILE A 66 2.78 11.47 -2.52
CA ILE A 66 1.42 11.05 -2.21
C ILE A 66 0.90 11.76 -0.95
N LYS A 67 -0.43 11.92 -0.87
CA LYS A 67 -1.07 12.53 0.33
C LYS A 67 -1.60 11.49 1.31
N ALA A 68 -1.82 10.26 0.84
CA ALA A 68 -2.29 9.14 1.64
C ALA A 68 -1.92 7.86 0.92
N MET A 69 -1.94 6.73 1.62
CA MET A 69 -1.60 5.43 1.04
C MET A 69 -2.65 4.38 1.40
N LEU A 70 -3.04 3.58 0.42
CA LEU A 70 -3.84 2.38 0.61
C LEU A 70 -2.93 1.17 0.40
N VAL A 71 -2.81 0.31 1.41
CA VAL A 71 -2.09 -0.95 1.32
C VAL A 71 -3.09 -2.04 0.93
N ALA A 72 -3.09 -2.40 -0.33
CA ALA A 72 -4.04 -3.37 -0.88
C ALA A 72 -3.53 -4.82 -0.76
N CYS A 73 -2.29 -5.02 -0.34
CA CYS A 73 -1.74 -6.35 -0.10
C CYS A 73 -2.15 -6.86 1.27
N GLY A 74 -2.90 -7.97 1.31
CA GLY A 74 -3.37 -8.55 2.58
C GLY A 74 -2.23 -8.94 3.51
N THR A 75 -1.17 -9.52 2.98
CA THR A 75 -0.02 -9.95 3.78
C THR A 75 0.67 -8.78 4.48
N VAL A 76 0.94 -7.70 3.75
CA VAL A 76 1.57 -6.50 4.31
C VAL A 76 0.61 -5.78 5.24
N SER A 77 -0.65 -5.66 4.86
CA SER A 77 -1.68 -5.01 5.68
C SER A 77 -1.84 -5.71 7.03
N SER A 78 -1.75 -7.04 7.07
CA SER A 78 -1.90 -7.80 8.31
C SER A 78 -0.66 -7.75 9.21
N ASN A 79 0.53 -7.59 8.64
CA ASN A 79 1.79 -7.81 9.37
C ASN A 79 2.66 -6.56 9.53
N CYS A 80 2.58 -5.60 8.63
CA CYS A 80 3.58 -4.54 8.52
C CYS A 80 2.99 -3.12 8.44
N LEU A 81 1.72 -2.93 8.76
CA LEU A 81 1.05 -1.65 8.53
C LEU A 81 1.72 -0.49 9.29
N ASP A 82 2.14 -0.74 10.53
CA ASP A 82 2.80 0.30 11.33
C ASP A 82 4.11 0.75 10.72
N GLU A 83 4.89 -0.17 10.18
CA GLU A 83 6.16 0.13 9.53
C GLU A 83 5.95 0.91 8.24
N VAL A 84 4.92 0.56 7.48
CA VAL A 84 4.56 1.29 6.26
C VAL A 84 4.17 2.73 6.62
N GLU A 85 3.35 2.89 7.65
CA GLU A 85 2.88 4.21 8.09
C GLU A 85 4.05 5.10 8.51
N LYS A 86 5.00 4.57 9.29
CA LYS A 86 6.18 5.31 9.72
C LYS A 86 7.05 5.73 8.53
N THR A 87 7.19 4.85 7.55
CA THR A 87 8.04 5.12 6.40
C THR A 87 7.38 6.08 5.42
N ALA A 88 6.08 5.92 5.20
CA ALA A 88 5.34 6.74 4.24
C ALA A 88 5.19 8.20 4.69
N GLY A 89 5.08 8.43 5.99
CA GLY A 89 4.92 9.78 6.53
C GLY A 89 3.58 10.43 6.19
N VAL A 90 2.60 9.65 5.74
CA VAL A 90 1.24 10.08 5.42
C VAL A 90 0.25 9.08 6.02
N PRO A 91 -1.04 9.41 6.12
CA PRO A 91 -2.02 8.45 6.58
C PRO A 91 -2.04 7.19 5.71
N VAL A 92 -2.09 6.03 6.34
CA VAL A 92 -2.08 4.72 5.67
C VAL A 92 -3.28 3.91 6.13
N ILE A 93 -3.98 3.31 5.16
CA ILE A 93 -5.10 2.43 5.42
C ILE A 93 -4.78 1.06 4.81
N GLY A 94 -4.98 -0.01 5.57
CA GLY A 94 -4.87 -1.37 5.07
C GLY A 94 -6.22 -1.94 4.70
N VAL A 95 -6.24 -2.82 3.71
CA VAL A 95 -7.49 -3.47 3.27
C VAL A 95 -7.91 -4.61 4.19
N VAL A 96 -6.97 -5.20 4.92
CA VAL A 96 -7.25 -6.24 5.91
C VAL A 96 -7.19 -5.61 7.29
N LYS A 97 -8.29 -5.64 8.01
CA LYS A 97 -8.28 -5.23 9.40
C LYS A 97 -7.39 -6.19 10.17
N PRO A 98 -6.57 -5.69 11.11
CA PRO A 98 -5.86 -6.59 12.02
C PRO A 98 -6.90 -7.54 12.59
N ALA A 99 -6.57 -8.82 12.62
CA ALA A 99 -7.49 -9.80 13.17
C ALA A 99 -8.03 -9.26 14.47
N ALA A 100 -9.30 -8.94 14.48
CA ALA A 100 -9.95 -8.56 15.71
C ALA A 100 -9.71 -9.76 16.63
N ALA A 101 -8.86 -9.51 17.53
CA ALA A 101 -8.68 -10.50 18.55
C ALA A 101 -10.04 -10.86 19.10
#